data_7c6a2f8c2988a19465c509dafc903992
#
_entry.id   7c6a2f8c2988a19465c509dafc903992
#
_cell.length_a   1.000
_cell.length_b   1.000
_cell.length_c   1.000
_cell.angle_alpha   90.00
_cell.angle_beta   90.00
_cell.angle_gamma   90.00
#
_symmetry.space_group_name_H-M   'P 1'
#
loop_
_entity.id
_entity.type
_entity.pdbx_description
1 polymer ?
#
loop_
_entity_poly.entity_id
_entity_poly.type
_entity_poly.pdbx_seq_one_letter_code
_entity_poly.pdbx_strand_id
1 'polypeptide(L)'
;MKLILASNSPRRKELLSKLNYQFDIIPSVGDEVSTAPLPVDIAKELANRKALEVFKANPDCVVIGCDTVVELDGQLLGKPKDQADAHKMLTALSGKTHTVHTGVCIVHKMGVWLFADTTEVAFRHLSEQDIANYIATGSPMDKAGAYGIQDSGFVSHINGSYDNVVGFPTERVAQILSTIFSK
;
A
#
# COMPACT_ATOMS: atom_id res chain seq x y z
N MET A 1 -24.44 5.98 4.68
CA MET A 1 -23.33 6.80 4.14
C MET A 1 -22.72 6.04 2.97
N LYS A 2 -22.24 6.74 1.93
CA LYS A 2 -21.48 6.13 0.85
C LYS A 2 -20.03 5.92 1.28
N LEU A 3 -19.41 4.85 0.80
CA LEU A 3 -18.00 4.56 0.98
C LEU A 3 -17.24 4.90 -0.29
N ILE A 4 -16.08 5.54 -0.18
CA ILE A 4 -15.21 5.89 -1.30
C ILE A 4 -13.80 5.37 -1.02
N LEU A 5 -13.20 4.72 -2.01
CA LEU A 5 -11.79 4.38 -2.03
C LEU A 5 -11.02 5.45 -2.82
N ALA A 6 -10.15 6.21 -2.14
CA ALA A 6 -9.32 7.25 -2.75
C ALA A 6 -8.06 6.65 -3.39
N SER A 7 -8.21 5.65 -4.26
CA SER A 7 -7.09 4.95 -4.89
C SER A 7 -7.50 4.25 -6.19
N ASN A 8 -6.62 4.33 -7.20
CA ASN A 8 -6.76 3.56 -8.45
C ASN A 8 -6.15 2.15 -8.37
N SER A 9 -5.55 1.76 -7.24
CA SER A 9 -4.89 0.45 -7.11
C SER A 9 -5.90 -0.69 -7.26
N PRO A 10 -5.73 -1.58 -8.27
CA PRO A 10 -6.61 -2.73 -8.45
C PRO A 10 -6.53 -3.70 -7.28
N ARG A 11 -5.37 -3.79 -6.63
CA ARG A 11 -5.14 -4.64 -5.46
C ARG A 11 -5.94 -4.16 -4.24
N ARG A 12 -5.94 -2.86 -3.98
CA ARG A 12 -6.74 -2.25 -2.89
C ARG A 12 -8.24 -2.39 -3.14
N LYS A 13 -8.67 -2.20 -4.39
CA LYS A 13 -10.06 -2.43 -4.81
C LYS A 13 -10.48 -3.87 -4.53
N GLU A 14 -9.66 -4.85 -4.93
CA GLU A 14 -9.94 -6.27 -4.69
C GLU A 14 -10.09 -6.57 -3.20
N LEU A 15 -9.14 -6.12 -2.37
CA LEU A 15 -9.19 -6.37 -0.92
C LEU A 15 -10.40 -5.70 -0.25
N LEU A 16 -10.72 -4.46 -0.60
CA LEU A 16 -11.92 -3.79 -0.08
C LEU A 16 -13.20 -4.50 -0.51
N SER A 17 -13.27 -5.03 -1.73
CA SER A 17 -14.43 -5.79 -2.23
C SER A 17 -14.74 -7.03 -1.39
N LYS A 18 -13.72 -7.67 -0.79
CA LYS A 18 -13.87 -8.84 0.08
C LYS A 18 -14.61 -8.52 1.39
N LEU A 19 -14.70 -7.25 1.77
CA LEU A 19 -15.42 -6.81 2.96
C LEU A 19 -16.92 -6.62 2.75
N ASN A 20 -17.43 -6.87 1.54
CA ASN A 20 -18.86 -6.80 1.18
C ASN A 20 -19.52 -5.41 1.37
N TYR A 21 -18.73 -4.33 1.37
CA TYR A 21 -19.25 -2.97 1.29
C TYR A 21 -19.40 -2.54 -0.18
N GLN A 22 -20.48 -1.81 -0.48
CA GLN A 22 -20.56 -1.08 -1.74
C GLN A 22 -19.73 0.21 -1.63
N PHE A 23 -18.89 0.48 -2.62
CA PHE A 23 -18.03 1.66 -2.63
C PHE A 23 -17.81 2.19 -4.04
N ASP A 24 -17.54 3.48 -4.11
CA ASP A 24 -17.10 4.18 -5.32
C ASP A 24 -15.57 4.32 -5.32
N ILE A 25 -14.98 4.48 -6.50
CA ILE A 25 -13.55 4.76 -6.67
C ILE A 25 -13.42 6.20 -7.14
N ILE A 26 -12.78 7.05 -6.32
CA ILE A 26 -12.43 8.42 -6.66
C ILE A 26 -10.98 8.62 -6.24
N PRO A 27 -10.01 8.46 -7.17
CA PRO A 27 -8.60 8.57 -6.83
C PRO A 27 -8.25 10.03 -6.45
N SER A 28 -7.30 10.18 -5.53
CA SER A 28 -6.63 11.46 -5.31
C SER A 28 -5.70 11.77 -6.49
N VAL A 29 -5.52 13.04 -6.78
CA VAL A 29 -4.65 13.53 -7.87
C VAL A 29 -3.49 14.39 -7.36
N GLY A 30 -3.42 14.65 -6.04
CA GLY A 30 -2.39 15.45 -5.41
C GLY A 30 -1.01 14.78 -5.38
N ASP A 31 0.01 15.57 -5.07
CA ASP A 31 1.40 15.14 -5.03
C ASP A 31 1.66 14.08 -3.97
N GLU A 32 2.45 13.07 -4.31
CA GLU A 32 2.91 11.99 -3.44
C GLU A 32 4.28 12.32 -2.80
N VAL A 33 4.43 13.54 -2.27
CA VAL A 33 5.66 13.98 -1.61
C VAL A 33 5.42 14.12 -0.11
N SER A 34 6.28 13.51 0.71
CA SER A 34 6.27 13.63 2.16
C SER A 34 7.62 14.14 2.66
N THR A 35 7.61 14.89 3.75
CA THR A 35 8.79 15.34 4.49
C THR A 35 8.94 14.64 5.83
N ALA A 36 8.09 13.67 6.13
CA ALA A 36 8.17 12.91 7.38
C ALA A 36 9.50 12.13 7.45
N PRO A 37 10.13 12.03 8.63
CA PRO A 37 11.45 11.44 8.77
C PRO A 37 11.45 9.91 8.77
N LEU A 38 10.33 9.28 9.12
CA LEU A 38 10.25 7.84 9.25
C LEU A 38 9.34 7.24 8.17
N PRO A 39 9.69 6.07 7.61
CA PRO A 39 8.90 5.39 6.57
C PRO A 39 7.43 5.19 6.94
N VAL A 40 7.17 4.76 8.18
CA VAL A 40 5.80 4.57 8.69
C VAL A 40 5.01 5.88 8.74
N ASP A 41 5.66 6.99 9.04
CA ASP A 41 5.01 8.31 9.09
C ASP A 41 4.77 8.86 7.69
N ILE A 42 5.68 8.59 6.73
CA ILE A 42 5.47 8.88 5.31
C ILE A 42 4.21 8.18 4.81
N ALA A 43 4.06 6.88 5.06
CA ALA A 43 2.89 6.12 4.65
C ALA A 43 1.58 6.70 5.24
N LYS A 44 1.58 7.08 6.52
CA LYS A 44 0.43 7.72 7.17
C LYS A 44 0.12 9.10 6.59
N GLU A 45 1.14 9.94 6.40
CA GLU A 45 0.97 11.29 5.87
C GLU A 45 0.36 11.25 4.47
N LEU A 46 0.89 10.41 3.58
CA LEU A 46 0.38 10.28 2.21
C LEU A 46 -1.03 9.68 2.18
N ALA A 47 -1.32 8.68 3.02
CA ALA A 47 -2.67 8.13 3.16
C ALA A 47 -3.68 9.19 3.64
N ASN A 48 -3.30 9.99 4.63
CA ASN A 48 -4.12 11.08 5.16
C ASN A 48 -4.40 12.14 4.10
N ARG A 49 -3.38 12.57 3.37
CA ARG A 49 -3.51 13.55 2.30
C ARG A 49 -4.47 13.07 1.21
N LYS A 50 -4.32 11.83 0.75
CA LYS A 50 -5.20 11.21 -0.26
C LYS A 50 -6.65 11.16 0.21
N ALA A 51 -6.89 10.73 1.45
CA ALA A 51 -8.24 10.68 2.00
C ALA A 51 -8.87 12.05 2.14
N LEU A 52 -8.16 13.02 2.70
CA LEU A 52 -8.67 14.38 2.93
C LEU A 52 -8.94 15.13 1.63
N GLU A 53 -8.13 14.95 0.59
CA GLU A 53 -8.37 15.55 -0.72
C GLU A 53 -9.74 15.14 -1.27
N VAL A 54 -10.02 13.85 -1.29
CA VAL A 54 -11.29 13.31 -1.80
C VAL A 54 -12.45 13.66 -0.87
N PHE A 55 -12.23 13.64 0.44
CA PHE A 55 -13.25 13.98 1.44
C PHE A 55 -13.73 15.44 1.34
N LYS A 56 -12.85 16.37 1.04
CA LYS A 56 -13.22 17.79 0.84
C LYS A 56 -14.30 17.98 -0.24
N ALA A 57 -14.26 17.16 -1.29
CA ALA A 57 -15.26 17.16 -2.35
C ALA A 57 -16.48 16.27 -2.04
N ASN A 58 -16.40 15.40 -1.02
CA ASN A 58 -17.42 14.41 -0.67
C ASN A 58 -17.65 14.35 0.85
N PRO A 59 -18.06 15.45 1.51
CA PRO A 59 -18.06 15.57 2.98
C PRO A 59 -19.10 14.69 3.70
N ASP A 60 -20.10 14.17 2.99
CA ASP A 60 -21.12 13.26 3.53
C ASP A 60 -20.77 11.78 3.34
N CYS A 61 -19.60 11.48 2.82
CA CYS A 61 -19.12 10.12 2.57
C CYS A 61 -18.12 9.66 3.65
N VAL A 62 -17.86 8.35 3.68
CA VAL A 62 -16.70 7.76 4.32
C VAL A 62 -15.62 7.59 3.26
N VAL A 63 -14.43 8.13 3.45
CA VAL A 63 -13.36 8.06 2.47
C VAL A 63 -12.16 7.30 3.04
N ILE A 64 -11.65 6.33 2.30
CA ILE A 64 -10.44 5.57 2.63
C ILE A 64 -9.31 5.99 1.72
N GLY A 65 -8.24 6.53 2.28
CA GLY A 65 -6.96 6.75 1.61
C GLY A 65 -5.91 5.77 2.12
N CYS A 66 -5.07 5.27 1.23
CA CYS A 66 -3.99 4.35 1.58
C CYS A 66 -2.71 4.72 0.84
N ASP A 67 -1.58 4.50 1.51
CA ASP A 67 -0.27 4.57 0.89
C ASP A 67 0.65 3.46 1.41
N THR A 68 1.52 2.94 0.53
CA THR A 68 2.40 1.81 0.87
C THR A 68 3.83 2.16 0.51
N VAL A 69 4.72 2.01 1.47
CA VAL A 69 6.16 2.21 1.31
C VAL A 69 6.93 0.97 1.69
N VAL A 70 8.03 0.72 0.99
CA VAL A 70 8.97 -0.37 1.25
C VAL A 70 10.27 0.24 1.77
N GLU A 71 10.81 -0.34 2.85
CA GLU A 71 12.05 0.08 3.48
C GLU A 71 13.05 -1.07 3.51
N LEU A 72 14.26 -0.81 3.04
CA LEU A 72 15.40 -1.73 3.15
C LEU A 72 16.59 -0.97 3.75
N ASP A 73 17.13 -1.46 4.88
CA ASP A 73 18.32 -0.89 5.53
C ASP A 73 18.20 0.64 5.79
N GLY A 74 17.01 1.12 6.18
CA GLY A 74 16.72 2.53 6.40
C GLY A 74 16.46 3.37 5.14
N GLN A 75 16.47 2.75 3.95
CA GLN A 75 16.21 3.42 2.68
C GLN A 75 14.83 3.07 2.13
N LEU A 76 14.13 4.09 1.64
CA LEU A 76 12.85 3.89 0.96
C LEU A 76 13.04 3.40 -0.47
N LEU A 77 12.33 2.35 -0.82
CA LEU A 77 12.21 1.86 -2.17
C LEU A 77 10.83 2.24 -2.73
N GLY A 78 10.80 3.27 -3.58
CA GLY A 78 9.60 3.69 -4.30
C GLY A 78 9.27 2.77 -5.47
N LYS A 79 8.40 3.25 -6.37
CA LYS A 79 8.18 2.60 -7.67
C LYS A 79 9.42 2.78 -8.53
N PRO A 80 9.85 1.74 -9.27
CA PRO A 80 10.99 1.85 -10.16
C PRO A 80 10.71 2.83 -11.30
N LYS A 81 11.72 3.58 -11.69
CA LYS A 81 11.64 4.55 -12.80
C LYS A 81 11.65 3.86 -14.16
N ASP A 82 12.39 2.77 -14.25
CA ASP A 82 12.58 1.95 -15.44
C ASP A 82 12.96 0.51 -15.05
N GLN A 83 13.18 -0.34 -16.06
CA GLN A 83 13.58 -1.73 -15.84
C GLN A 83 14.95 -1.87 -15.15
N ALA A 84 15.88 -0.96 -15.41
CA ALA A 84 17.20 -0.97 -14.78
C ALA A 84 17.10 -0.63 -13.29
N ASP A 85 16.22 0.30 -12.93
CA ASP A 85 15.94 0.65 -11.53
C ASP A 85 15.21 -0.50 -10.81
N ALA A 86 14.25 -1.15 -11.46
CA ALA A 86 13.60 -2.37 -10.95
C ALA A 86 14.63 -3.49 -10.69
N HIS A 87 15.56 -3.70 -11.61
CA HIS A 87 16.63 -4.68 -11.44
C HIS A 87 17.51 -4.39 -10.21
N LYS A 88 17.90 -3.13 -10.02
CA LYS A 88 18.67 -2.70 -8.83
C LYS A 88 17.93 -2.94 -7.54
N MET A 89 16.63 -2.60 -7.49
CA MET A 89 15.80 -2.81 -6.31
C MET A 89 15.68 -4.29 -5.97
N LEU A 90 15.37 -5.14 -6.94
CA LEU A 90 15.23 -6.59 -6.73
C LEU A 90 16.55 -7.25 -6.33
N THR A 91 17.66 -6.83 -6.92
CA THR A 91 19.01 -7.29 -6.52
C THR A 91 19.32 -6.89 -5.08
N ALA A 92 18.97 -5.68 -4.68
CA ALA A 92 19.17 -5.21 -3.30
C ALA A 92 18.33 -5.98 -2.28
N LEU A 93 17.11 -6.40 -2.66
CA LEU A 93 16.17 -7.15 -1.82
C LEU A 93 16.51 -8.65 -1.74
N SER A 94 17.23 -9.19 -2.74
CA SER A 94 17.56 -10.62 -2.85
C SER A 94 18.24 -11.15 -1.59
N GLY A 95 17.66 -12.21 -0.98
CA GLY A 95 18.20 -12.86 0.21
C GLY A 95 18.15 -12.03 1.49
N LYS A 96 17.41 -10.91 1.48
CA LYS A 96 17.29 -10.01 2.65
C LYS A 96 15.87 -9.96 3.19
N THR A 97 15.76 -9.46 4.42
CA THR A 97 14.51 -9.03 5.05
C THR A 97 14.37 -7.52 4.91
N HIS A 98 13.21 -7.08 4.48
CA HIS A 98 12.81 -5.69 4.36
C HIS A 98 11.46 -5.46 5.04
N THR A 99 11.05 -4.22 5.16
CA THR A 99 9.81 -3.84 5.85
C THR A 99 8.86 -3.16 4.90
N VAL A 100 7.58 -3.52 4.98
CA VAL A 100 6.48 -2.89 4.25
C VAL A 100 5.55 -2.20 5.23
N HIS A 101 5.34 -0.90 5.03
CA HIS A 101 4.42 -0.08 5.81
C HIS A 101 3.26 0.36 4.92
N THR A 102 2.03 0.06 5.33
CA THR A 102 0.85 0.62 4.69
C THR A 102 0.13 1.54 5.66
N GLY A 103 0.14 2.83 5.35
CA GLY A 103 -0.66 3.85 6.00
C GLY A 103 -2.10 3.81 5.49
N VAL A 104 -3.05 4.00 6.39
CA VAL A 104 -4.48 4.11 6.09
C VAL A 104 -5.06 5.30 6.83
N CYS A 105 -5.84 6.09 6.11
CA CYS A 105 -6.69 7.12 6.67
C CYS A 105 -8.14 6.83 6.30
N ILE A 106 -9.01 6.74 7.29
CA ILE A 106 -10.46 6.64 7.09
C ILE A 106 -11.08 7.90 7.70
N VAL A 107 -11.68 8.72 6.86
CA VAL A 107 -12.26 10.01 7.26
C VAL A 107 -13.75 10.05 6.94
N HIS A 108 -14.54 10.58 7.87
CA HIS A 108 -15.94 10.94 7.69
C HIS A 108 -16.30 12.13 8.61
N LYS A 109 -17.49 12.68 8.47
CA LYS A 109 -17.91 13.90 9.19
C LYS A 109 -17.78 13.86 10.72
N MET A 110 -17.73 12.68 11.34
CA MET A 110 -17.64 12.53 12.79
C MET A 110 -16.22 12.27 13.29
N GLY A 111 -15.23 12.09 12.41
CA GLY A 111 -13.86 11.85 12.84
C GLY A 111 -12.95 11.27 11.78
N VAL A 112 -11.73 11.03 12.20
CA VAL A 112 -10.63 10.50 11.37
C VAL A 112 -9.97 9.35 12.13
N TRP A 113 -9.74 8.23 11.42
CA TRP A 113 -8.86 7.16 11.86
C TRP A 113 -7.61 7.16 10.98
N LEU A 114 -6.46 7.36 11.59
CA LEU A 114 -5.16 7.37 10.92
C LEU A 114 -4.26 6.34 11.60
N PHE A 115 -3.80 5.36 10.85
CA PHE A 115 -2.90 4.32 11.34
C PHE A 115 -1.97 3.80 10.25
N ALA A 116 -1.01 2.99 10.63
CA ALA A 116 -0.23 2.18 9.69
C ALA A 116 -0.05 0.78 10.26
N ASP A 117 0.02 -0.19 9.37
CA ASP A 117 0.45 -1.55 9.67
C ASP A 117 1.82 -1.79 9.04
N THR A 118 2.61 -2.62 9.72
CA THR A 118 3.99 -2.94 9.35
C THR A 118 4.16 -4.44 9.26
N THR A 119 4.83 -4.89 8.20
CA THR A 119 5.13 -6.31 7.96
C THR A 119 6.57 -6.47 7.51
N GLU A 120 7.30 -7.37 8.16
CA GLU A 120 8.62 -7.80 7.70
C GLU A 120 8.45 -8.87 6.63
N VAL A 121 9.20 -8.73 5.54
CA VAL A 121 9.15 -9.63 4.38
C VAL A 121 10.56 -10.11 4.08
N ALA A 122 10.77 -11.40 4.15
CA ALA A 122 12.04 -12.04 3.79
C ALA A 122 11.99 -12.59 2.37
N PHE A 123 12.95 -12.22 1.53
CA PHE A 123 13.13 -12.78 0.20
C PHE A 123 14.07 -13.99 0.24
N ARG A 124 13.76 -14.99 -0.59
CA ARG A 124 14.75 -15.99 -0.97
C ARG A 124 15.88 -15.36 -1.79
N HIS A 125 16.97 -16.06 -1.95
CA HIS A 125 17.99 -15.63 -2.92
C HIS A 125 17.41 -15.66 -4.34
N LEU A 126 17.58 -14.57 -5.08
CA LEU A 126 17.09 -14.41 -6.46
C LEU A 126 18.26 -14.57 -7.42
N SER A 127 18.09 -15.40 -8.45
CA SER A 127 19.02 -15.45 -9.57
C SER A 127 18.78 -14.29 -10.53
N GLU A 128 19.77 -13.97 -11.35
CA GLU A 128 19.61 -13.00 -12.44
C GLU A 128 18.44 -13.35 -13.37
N GLN A 129 18.21 -14.65 -13.59
CA GLN A 129 17.10 -15.13 -14.42
C GLN A 129 15.74 -14.89 -13.75
N ASP A 130 15.64 -15.07 -12.42
CA ASP A 130 14.41 -14.76 -11.67
C ASP A 130 14.04 -13.29 -11.84
N ILE A 131 15.02 -12.40 -11.66
CA ILE A 131 14.84 -10.94 -11.76
C ILE A 131 14.46 -10.56 -13.19
N ALA A 132 15.21 -11.04 -14.19
CA ALA A 132 14.96 -10.73 -15.59
C ALA A 132 13.56 -11.20 -16.06
N ASN A 133 13.17 -12.43 -15.70
CA ASN A 133 11.87 -12.97 -16.04
C ASN A 133 10.73 -12.15 -15.41
N TYR A 134 10.87 -11.76 -14.15
CA TYR A 134 9.85 -10.97 -13.47
C TYR A 134 9.73 -9.55 -14.05
N ILE A 135 10.85 -8.90 -14.37
CA ILE A 135 10.84 -7.58 -15.02
C ILE A 135 10.17 -7.65 -16.40
N ALA A 136 10.41 -8.73 -17.16
CA ALA A 136 9.80 -8.93 -18.48
C ALA A 136 8.26 -9.00 -18.43
N THR A 137 7.65 -9.34 -17.28
CA THR A 137 6.20 -9.32 -17.12
C THR A 137 5.61 -7.90 -17.10
N GLY A 138 6.42 -6.87 -16.86
CA GLY A 138 5.98 -5.51 -16.61
C GLY A 138 5.39 -5.28 -15.22
N SER A 139 5.17 -6.32 -14.43
CA SER A 139 4.52 -6.27 -13.11
C SER A 139 5.26 -5.40 -12.08
N PRO A 140 6.60 -5.29 -12.07
CA PRO A 140 7.33 -4.46 -11.13
C PRO A 140 6.99 -2.96 -11.17
N MET A 141 6.60 -2.44 -12.32
CA MET A 141 6.66 -1.01 -12.63
C MET A 141 5.67 -0.13 -11.85
N ASP A 142 4.60 -0.69 -11.33
CA ASP A 142 3.57 0.03 -10.57
C ASP A 142 3.65 -0.19 -9.05
N LYS A 143 4.73 -0.84 -8.57
CA LYS A 143 4.84 -1.30 -7.18
C LYS A 143 6.05 -0.72 -6.45
N ALA A 144 5.86 -0.28 -5.22
CA ALA A 144 6.97 0.07 -4.32
C ALA A 144 7.87 -1.16 -4.10
N GLY A 145 9.19 -0.98 -4.15
CA GLY A 145 10.16 -2.06 -4.07
C GLY A 145 10.22 -2.97 -5.29
N ALA A 146 9.53 -2.61 -6.38
CA ALA A 146 9.52 -3.32 -7.65
C ALA A 146 8.99 -4.77 -7.58
N TYR A 147 8.13 -5.13 -6.61
CA TYR A 147 7.54 -6.46 -6.55
C TYR A 147 6.11 -6.48 -6.01
N GLY A 148 5.36 -7.51 -6.39
CA GLY A 148 4.10 -7.91 -5.76
C GLY A 148 4.25 -9.25 -5.05
N ILE A 149 3.75 -9.34 -3.81
CA ILE A 149 3.78 -10.60 -3.06
C ILE A 149 2.94 -11.69 -3.74
N GLN A 150 1.91 -11.29 -4.49
CA GLN A 150 0.97 -12.23 -5.12
C GLN A 150 1.56 -12.92 -6.37
N ASP A 151 2.51 -12.30 -7.06
CA ASP A 151 2.92 -12.73 -8.40
C ASP A 151 4.43 -12.92 -8.59
N SER A 152 5.26 -12.49 -7.63
CA SER A 152 6.71 -12.58 -7.78
C SER A 152 7.31 -13.95 -7.46
N GLY A 153 6.72 -14.68 -6.49
CA GLY A 153 7.31 -15.93 -5.98
C GLY A 153 8.64 -15.74 -5.25
N PHE A 154 8.96 -14.52 -4.81
CA PHE A 154 10.25 -14.16 -4.20
C PHE A 154 10.25 -14.30 -2.67
N VAL A 155 9.08 -14.23 -2.05
CA VAL A 155 8.93 -14.21 -0.60
C VAL A 155 9.10 -15.60 -0.03
N SER A 156 10.02 -15.75 0.92
CA SER A 156 10.23 -16.98 1.69
C SER A 156 9.47 -16.99 3.01
N HIS A 157 9.31 -15.82 3.65
CA HIS A 157 8.64 -15.67 4.94
C HIS A 157 8.10 -14.25 5.11
N ILE A 158 7.00 -14.11 5.86
CA ILE A 158 6.48 -12.84 6.35
C ILE A 158 6.25 -12.89 7.86
N ASN A 159 6.48 -11.78 8.54
CA ASN A 159 6.09 -11.54 9.92
C ASN A 159 5.17 -10.32 9.97
N GLY A 160 3.86 -10.57 10.04
CA GLY A 160 2.81 -9.57 9.96
C GLY A 160 1.67 -9.99 9.02
N SER A 161 1.06 -9.01 8.34
CA SER A 161 -0.12 -9.22 7.50
C SER A 161 0.24 -9.30 6.02
N TYR A 162 -0.20 -10.35 5.34
CA TYR A 162 -0.14 -10.47 3.88
C TYR A 162 -0.86 -9.32 3.18
N ASP A 163 -2.07 -8.98 3.64
CA ASP A 163 -2.88 -7.91 3.05
C ASP A 163 -2.24 -6.54 3.24
N ASN A 164 -1.48 -6.34 4.33
CA ASN A 164 -0.65 -5.15 4.50
C ASN A 164 0.42 -5.05 3.41
N VAL A 165 1.11 -6.15 3.09
CA VAL A 165 2.12 -6.18 2.01
C VAL A 165 1.49 -5.90 0.64
N VAL A 166 0.28 -6.39 0.40
CA VAL A 166 -0.52 -6.07 -0.82
C VAL A 166 -0.86 -4.59 -0.90
N GLY A 167 -0.97 -3.91 0.26
CA GLY A 167 -1.19 -2.46 0.36
C GLY A 167 -2.54 -2.05 0.93
N PHE A 168 -3.23 -2.95 1.67
CA PHE A 168 -4.51 -2.67 2.31
C PHE A 168 -4.72 -3.59 3.53
N PRO A 169 -4.47 -3.14 4.77
CA PRO A 169 -4.64 -3.92 5.99
C PRO A 169 -6.12 -4.25 6.26
N THR A 170 -6.63 -5.28 5.62
CA THR A 170 -8.06 -5.60 5.48
C THR A 170 -8.74 -5.79 6.83
N GLU A 171 -8.11 -6.51 7.76
CA GLU A 171 -8.69 -6.80 9.06
C GLU A 171 -8.97 -5.52 9.86
N ARG A 172 -7.98 -4.65 9.97
CA ARG A 172 -8.10 -3.40 10.74
C ARG A 172 -9.06 -2.41 10.10
N VAL A 173 -9.06 -2.35 8.76
CA VAL A 173 -10.04 -1.55 8.01
C VAL A 173 -11.45 -2.07 8.26
N ALA A 174 -11.68 -3.39 8.24
CA ALA A 174 -12.98 -4.00 8.51
C ALA A 174 -13.52 -3.66 9.91
N GLN A 175 -12.67 -3.71 10.93
CA GLN A 175 -13.03 -3.32 12.30
C GLN A 175 -13.50 -1.87 12.39
N ILE A 176 -12.79 -0.95 11.73
CA ILE A 176 -13.16 0.47 11.74
C ILE A 176 -14.46 0.69 10.96
N LEU A 177 -14.59 0.11 9.76
CA LEU A 177 -15.80 0.24 8.96
C LEU A 177 -17.03 -0.32 9.68
N SER A 178 -16.91 -1.45 10.38
CA SER A 178 -18.00 -2.00 11.18
C SER A 178 -18.45 -1.03 12.25
N THR A 179 -17.54 -0.30 12.89
CA THR A 179 -17.86 0.72 13.89
C THR A 179 -18.61 1.91 13.27
N ILE A 180 -18.28 2.29 12.03
CA ILE A 180 -18.87 3.43 11.33
C ILE A 180 -20.27 3.09 10.78
N PHE A 181 -20.43 1.89 10.22
CA PHE A 181 -21.65 1.48 9.51
C PHE A 181 -22.67 0.72 10.38
N SER A 182 -22.30 0.30 11.60
CA SER A 182 -23.21 -0.40 12.55
C SER A 182 -24.11 0.55 13.36
N LYS A 183 -24.14 1.84 13.01
CA LYS A 183 -24.97 2.85 13.69
C LYS A 183 -26.21 3.21 12.89
#